data_18008e7caa51b94a570694b1a322dc2e
#
_entry.id   18008e7caa51b94a570694b1a322dc2e
#
_cell.length_a   1.000
_cell.length_b   1.000
_cell.length_c   1.000
_cell.angle_alpha   90.00
_cell.angle_beta   90.00
_cell.angle_gamma   90.00
#
_symmetry.space_group_name_H-M   'P 1'
#
loop_
_entity.id
_entity.type
_entity.pdbx_description
1 polymer ?
#
loop_
_entity_poly.entity_id
_entity_poly.type
_entity_poly.pdbx_seq_one_letter_code
_entity_poly.pdbx_strand_id
1 'polypeptide(L)'
;VEERQKVAVVTGASSGIGSETVRALVGAGYVVYGGARRMDRLNELSSETGMIPRLLDVTISDSVKRFVETLPDTVDLLVNNAGGALGLDPISEMDEEAWLSMYQSNAMGTVRMVQSIFSRLKHSGQGHVVNIGSVAAIETYVGGAGYTMAKHALRALTETLRIEWLGMPIRITEIDPGLVETEFSLVRFKGDATRAKGVYAGMTPLTAKDVADAVLWAVTRPPHVNVDSILLRPLDQARVDRIHRRGG
;
A
#
# COMPACT_ATOMS: atom_id res chain seq x y z
N VAL A 1 16.46 -14.60 -26.68
CA VAL A 1 15.12 -14.74 -26.12
C VAL A 1 14.72 -13.35 -25.68
N GLU A 2 13.72 -12.75 -26.33
CA GLU A 2 13.16 -11.48 -25.86
C GLU A 2 12.66 -11.67 -24.43
N GLU A 3 13.14 -10.86 -23.51
CA GLU A 3 12.75 -10.93 -22.12
C GLU A 3 11.29 -10.46 -22.01
N ARG A 4 10.40 -11.32 -21.51
CA ARG A 4 8.98 -11.02 -21.35
C ARG A 4 8.82 -9.76 -20.48
N GLN A 5 7.99 -8.84 -20.92
CA GLN A 5 7.65 -7.66 -20.13
C GLN A 5 7.00 -8.07 -18.80
N LYS A 6 7.51 -7.53 -17.68
CA LYS A 6 7.02 -7.85 -16.33
C LYS A 6 5.65 -7.22 -16.08
N VAL A 7 4.80 -7.96 -15.40
CA VAL A 7 3.44 -7.53 -15.05
C VAL A 7 3.36 -7.18 -13.57
N ALA A 8 2.87 -6.00 -13.27
CA ALA A 8 2.61 -5.53 -11.91
C ALA A 8 1.13 -5.24 -11.67
N VAL A 9 0.67 -5.54 -10.46
CA VAL A 9 -0.65 -5.18 -9.94
C VAL A 9 -0.46 -4.19 -8.80
N VAL A 10 -1.17 -3.05 -8.84
CA VAL A 10 -1.17 -2.04 -7.78
C VAL A 10 -2.59 -1.81 -7.30
N THR A 11 -2.88 -2.09 -6.02
CA THR A 11 -4.17 -1.80 -5.42
C THR A 11 -4.20 -0.38 -4.83
N GLY A 12 -5.37 0.26 -4.83
CA GLY A 12 -5.48 1.66 -4.38
C GLY A 12 -4.76 2.65 -5.30
N ALA A 13 -4.67 2.33 -6.61
CA ALA A 13 -3.89 3.07 -7.59
C ALA A 13 -4.43 4.47 -7.94
N SER A 14 -5.62 4.84 -7.46
CA SER A 14 -6.29 6.09 -7.88
C SER A 14 -5.75 7.37 -7.24
N SER A 15 -4.82 7.30 -6.29
CA SER A 15 -4.23 8.47 -5.65
C SER A 15 -3.01 8.15 -4.78
N GLY A 16 -2.28 9.19 -4.38
CA GLY A 16 -1.21 9.13 -3.38
C GLY A 16 -0.11 8.12 -3.72
N ILE A 17 0.29 7.31 -2.75
CA ILE A 17 1.36 6.32 -2.90
C ILE A 17 1.06 5.35 -4.06
N GLY A 18 -0.20 4.91 -4.21
CA GLY A 18 -0.58 3.99 -5.28
C GLY A 18 -0.38 4.57 -6.67
N SER A 19 -0.79 5.81 -6.91
CA SER A 19 -0.62 6.47 -8.21
C SER A 19 0.86 6.74 -8.53
N GLU A 20 1.66 7.17 -7.56
CA GLU A 20 3.10 7.36 -7.76
C GLU A 20 3.83 6.01 -7.98
N THR A 21 3.40 4.95 -7.31
CA THR A 21 3.92 3.59 -7.56
C THR A 21 3.62 3.13 -8.98
N VAL A 22 2.42 3.42 -9.51
CA VAL A 22 2.09 3.15 -10.92
C VAL A 22 3.04 3.88 -11.85
N ARG A 23 3.25 5.20 -11.65
CA ARG A 23 4.19 6.00 -12.47
C ARG A 23 5.60 5.42 -12.45
N ALA A 24 6.11 5.10 -11.27
CA ALA A 24 7.43 4.53 -11.09
C ALA A 24 7.59 3.18 -11.80
N LEU A 25 6.61 2.29 -11.67
CA LEU A 25 6.65 0.96 -12.28
C LEU A 25 6.50 1.00 -13.80
N VAL A 26 5.59 1.84 -14.33
CA VAL A 26 5.47 2.04 -15.80
C VAL A 26 6.78 2.63 -16.34
N GLY A 27 7.36 3.64 -15.68
CA GLY A 27 8.66 4.20 -16.05
C GLY A 27 9.80 3.18 -16.02
N ALA A 28 9.69 2.13 -15.21
CA ALA A 28 10.64 1.02 -15.15
C ALA A 28 10.31 -0.13 -16.12
N GLY A 29 9.33 0.05 -17.03
CA GLY A 29 8.99 -0.90 -18.09
C GLY A 29 8.01 -2.01 -17.70
N TYR A 30 7.32 -1.91 -16.57
CA TYR A 30 6.26 -2.86 -16.22
C TYR A 30 4.97 -2.56 -16.99
N VAL A 31 4.24 -3.61 -17.36
CA VAL A 31 2.79 -3.52 -17.64
C VAL A 31 2.07 -3.48 -16.31
N VAL A 32 1.40 -2.36 -16.01
CA VAL A 32 0.77 -2.16 -14.69
C VAL A 32 -0.75 -2.25 -14.80
N TYR A 33 -1.35 -3.14 -14.00
CA TYR A 33 -2.78 -3.19 -13.75
C TYR A 33 -3.07 -2.43 -12.46
N GLY A 34 -3.71 -1.28 -12.58
CA GLY A 34 -4.09 -0.44 -11.44
C GLY A 34 -5.54 -0.67 -11.02
N GLY A 35 -5.75 -1.11 -9.78
CA GLY A 35 -7.06 -1.37 -9.22
C GLY A 35 -7.49 -0.34 -8.18
N ALA A 36 -8.70 0.23 -8.30
CA ALA A 36 -9.31 1.09 -7.28
C ALA A 36 -10.82 1.24 -7.52
N ARG A 37 -11.52 1.89 -6.57
CA ARG A 37 -12.96 2.17 -6.68
C ARG A 37 -13.27 3.38 -7.58
N ARG A 38 -12.36 4.35 -7.67
CA ARG A 38 -12.54 5.62 -8.42
C ARG A 38 -12.04 5.46 -9.85
N MET A 39 -12.91 5.01 -10.75
CA MET A 39 -12.57 4.73 -12.14
C MET A 39 -12.21 5.98 -12.95
N ASP A 40 -12.84 7.12 -12.65
CA ASP A 40 -12.51 8.42 -13.22
C ASP A 40 -11.01 8.74 -13.07
N ARG A 41 -10.49 8.68 -11.85
CA ARG A 41 -9.08 8.93 -11.56
C ARG A 41 -8.14 7.85 -12.12
N LEU A 42 -8.59 6.60 -12.17
CA LEU A 42 -7.82 5.55 -12.83
C LEU A 42 -7.70 5.79 -14.33
N ASN A 43 -8.75 6.29 -14.98
CA ASN A 43 -8.73 6.62 -16.41
C ASN A 43 -7.83 7.83 -16.70
N GLU A 44 -7.81 8.84 -15.84
CA GLU A 44 -6.86 9.96 -15.93
C GLU A 44 -5.43 9.46 -15.83
N LEU A 45 -5.10 8.65 -14.83
CA LEU A 45 -3.78 8.06 -14.66
C LEU A 45 -3.40 7.13 -15.83
N SER A 46 -4.36 6.39 -16.37
CA SER A 46 -4.18 5.55 -17.56
C SER A 46 -3.81 6.39 -18.78
N SER A 47 -4.49 7.51 -18.99
CA SER A 47 -4.20 8.43 -20.10
C SER A 47 -2.80 9.03 -20.01
N GLU A 48 -2.31 9.24 -18.79
CA GLU A 48 -0.96 9.75 -18.53
C GLU A 48 0.13 8.69 -18.70
N THR A 49 -0.11 7.48 -18.20
CA THR A 49 0.95 6.47 -18.01
C THR A 49 0.85 5.27 -18.93
N GLY A 50 -0.31 5.03 -19.53
CA GLY A 50 -0.61 3.80 -20.27
C GLY A 50 -0.91 2.58 -19.38
N MET A 51 -1.04 2.74 -18.06
CA MET A 51 -1.44 1.65 -17.18
C MET A 51 -2.85 1.16 -17.49
N ILE A 52 -3.17 -0.07 -17.13
CA ILE A 52 -4.47 -0.70 -17.41
C ILE A 52 -5.37 -0.52 -16.19
N PRO A 53 -6.43 0.33 -16.27
CA PRO A 53 -7.34 0.61 -15.17
C PRO A 53 -8.34 -0.52 -14.98
N ARG A 54 -8.62 -0.90 -13.73
CA ARG A 54 -9.63 -1.90 -13.37
C ARG A 54 -10.37 -1.50 -12.09
N LEU A 55 -11.68 -1.73 -12.09
CA LEU A 55 -12.48 -1.54 -10.88
C LEU A 55 -12.09 -2.59 -9.83
N LEU A 56 -11.78 -2.13 -8.62
CA LEU A 56 -11.40 -3.00 -7.51
C LEU A 56 -11.84 -2.39 -6.18
N ASP A 57 -12.61 -3.16 -5.42
CA ASP A 57 -12.79 -2.96 -3.99
C ASP A 57 -12.23 -4.18 -3.25
N VAL A 58 -11.12 -4.02 -2.56
CA VAL A 58 -10.43 -5.10 -1.85
C VAL A 58 -11.21 -5.62 -0.65
N THR A 59 -12.24 -4.88 -0.20
CA THR A 59 -13.11 -5.30 0.92
C THR A 59 -14.17 -6.31 0.49
N ILE A 60 -14.39 -6.47 -0.83
CA ILE A 60 -15.45 -7.31 -1.42
C ILE A 60 -14.80 -8.46 -2.19
N SER A 61 -14.98 -9.70 -1.73
CA SER A 61 -14.39 -10.90 -2.33
C SER A 61 -14.73 -11.07 -3.82
N ASP A 62 -15.98 -10.81 -4.21
CA ASP A 62 -16.41 -10.91 -5.62
C ASP A 62 -15.77 -9.81 -6.49
N SER A 63 -15.48 -8.64 -5.94
CA SER A 63 -14.76 -7.60 -6.65
C SER A 63 -13.32 -8.01 -6.92
N VAL A 64 -12.66 -8.60 -5.91
CA VAL A 64 -11.30 -9.14 -6.05
C VAL A 64 -11.27 -10.26 -7.10
N LYS A 65 -12.22 -11.19 -7.05
CA LYS A 65 -12.32 -12.30 -8.02
C LYS A 65 -12.44 -11.76 -9.46
N ARG A 66 -13.41 -10.88 -9.71
CA ARG A 66 -13.59 -10.27 -11.04
C ARG A 66 -12.35 -9.51 -11.51
N PHE A 67 -11.69 -8.79 -10.61
CA PHE A 67 -10.44 -8.10 -10.93
C PHE A 67 -9.35 -9.10 -11.37
N VAL A 68 -9.13 -10.17 -10.61
CA VAL A 68 -8.11 -11.18 -10.89
C VAL A 68 -8.38 -11.94 -12.19
N GLU A 69 -9.64 -12.15 -12.56
CA GLU A 69 -10.04 -12.75 -13.84
C GLU A 69 -9.59 -11.92 -15.06
N THR A 70 -9.35 -10.62 -14.89
CA THR A 70 -8.85 -9.75 -15.97
C THR A 70 -7.33 -9.74 -16.13
N LEU A 71 -6.60 -10.37 -15.21
CA LEU A 71 -5.14 -10.40 -15.23
C LEU A 71 -4.61 -11.54 -16.11
N PRO A 72 -3.40 -11.39 -16.67
CA PRO A 72 -2.73 -12.49 -17.36
C PRO A 72 -2.38 -13.62 -16.37
N ASP A 73 -2.08 -14.81 -16.92
CA ASP A 73 -1.74 -16.00 -16.11
C ASP A 73 -0.45 -15.84 -15.30
N THR A 74 0.37 -14.85 -15.61
CA THR A 74 1.61 -14.54 -14.91
C THR A 74 1.59 -13.11 -14.41
N VAL A 75 1.83 -12.93 -13.12
CA VAL A 75 2.02 -11.64 -12.46
C VAL A 75 3.35 -11.68 -11.72
N ASP A 76 4.21 -10.69 -11.95
CA ASP A 76 5.54 -10.62 -11.35
C ASP A 76 5.55 -9.84 -10.04
N LEU A 77 4.63 -8.88 -9.89
CA LEU A 77 4.59 -7.99 -8.75
C LEU A 77 3.15 -7.71 -8.31
N LEU A 78 2.88 -7.87 -7.02
CA LEU A 78 1.68 -7.37 -6.37
C LEU A 78 2.06 -6.29 -5.35
N VAL A 79 1.57 -5.07 -5.52
CA VAL A 79 1.67 -3.99 -4.51
C VAL A 79 0.31 -3.81 -3.84
N ASN A 80 0.20 -4.27 -2.60
CA ASN A 80 -0.95 -4.06 -1.74
C ASN A 80 -0.83 -2.69 -1.07
N ASN A 81 -1.41 -1.69 -1.70
CA ASN A 81 -1.43 -0.30 -1.20
C ASN A 81 -2.84 0.15 -0.78
N ALA A 82 -3.90 -0.52 -1.24
CA ALA A 82 -5.26 -0.17 -0.85
C ALA A 82 -5.44 -0.26 0.67
N GLY A 83 -5.94 0.82 1.26
CA GLY A 83 -6.16 0.95 2.69
C GLY A 83 -6.35 2.40 3.08
N GLY A 84 -6.51 2.65 4.37
CA GLY A 84 -6.68 4.00 4.91
C GLY A 84 -6.93 4.00 6.40
N ALA A 85 -7.13 5.19 6.96
CA ALA A 85 -7.49 5.39 8.35
C ALA A 85 -8.76 6.23 8.47
N LEU A 86 -9.50 6.03 9.55
CA LEU A 86 -10.69 6.77 9.93
C LEU A 86 -10.57 7.20 11.40
N GLY A 87 -10.78 8.49 11.64
CA GLY A 87 -10.80 9.07 12.99
C GLY A 87 -9.47 9.05 13.76
N LEU A 88 -9.51 9.59 14.94
CA LEU A 88 -8.46 9.61 15.96
C LEU A 88 -9.13 9.60 17.36
N ASP A 89 -10.12 8.73 17.51
CA ASP A 89 -10.94 8.71 18.71
C ASP A 89 -10.29 7.81 19.77
N PRO A 90 -10.37 8.17 21.06
CA PRO A 90 -9.91 7.31 22.14
C PRO A 90 -10.72 6.01 22.17
N ILE A 91 -10.16 4.96 22.77
CA ILE A 91 -10.82 3.63 22.83
C ILE A 91 -12.21 3.71 23.49
N SER A 92 -12.37 4.62 24.47
CA SER A 92 -13.66 4.86 25.15
C SER A 92 -14.77 5.40 24.25
N GLU A 93 -14.42 5.96 23.10
CA GLU A 93 -15.33 6.61 22.14
C GLU A 93 -15.24 5.95 20.75
N MET A 94 -14.81 4.70 20.71
CA MET A 94 -14.56 4.01 19.45
C MET A 94 -15.82 3.86 18.57
N ASP A 95 -15.62 4.04 17.28
CA ASP A 95 -16.57 3.70 16.24
C ASP A 95 -16.21 2.29 15.69
N GLU A 96 -16.98 1.26 16.11
CA GLU A 96 -16.73 -0.13 15.73
C GLU A 96 -16.79 -0.34 14.22
N GLU A 97 -17.72 0.30 13.51
CA GLU A 97 -17.85 0.19 12.06
C GLU A 97 -16.62 0.76 11.35
N ALA A 98 -16.12 1.91 11.82
CA ALA A 98 -14.89 2.50 11.30
C ALA A 98 -13.68 1.60 11.53
N TRP A 99 -13.56 0.95 12.71
CA TRP A 99 -12.47 0.05 13.01
C TRP A 99 -12.52 -1.22 12.16
N LEU A 100 -13.70 -1.84 12.03
CA LEU A 100 -13.90 -2.99 11.15
C LEU A 100 -13.61 -2.64 9.69
N SER A 101 -14.01 -1.45 9.21
CA SER A 101 -13.70 -0.97 7.87
C SER A 101 -12.19 -0.81 7.64
N MET A 102 -11.47 -0.26 8.62
CA MET A 102 -10.00 -0.18 8.56
C MET A 102 -9.35 -1.57 8.51
N TYR A 103 -9.82 -2.51 9.33
CA TYR A 103 -9.32 -3.90 9.32
C TYR A 103 -9.62 -4.59 7.97
N GLN A 104 -10.84 -4.43 7.46
CA GLN A 104 -11.26 -5.03 6.19
C GLN A 104 -10.45 -4.52 4.99
N SER A 105 -10.12 -3.23 4.96
CA SER A 105 -9.37 -2.65 3.85
C SER A 105 -7.86 -2.89 3.96
N ASN A 106 -7.26 -2.70 5.14
CA ASN A 106 -5.80 -2.76 5.32
C ASN A 106 -5.26 -4.17 5.49
N ALA A 107 -5.99 -5.06 6.21
CA ALA A 107 -5.54 -6.42 6.49
C ALA A 107 -6.25 -7.45 5.61
N MET A 108 -7.57 -7.59 5.71
CA MET A 108 -8.32 -8.62 4.97
C MET A 108 -8.31 -8.39 3.46
N GLY A 109 -8.26 -7.14 3.01
CA GLY A 109 -8.09 -6.81 1.58
C GLY A 109 -6.78 -7.36 1.03
N THR A 110 -5.68 -7.21 1.78
CA THR A 110 -4.39 -7.81 1.43
C THR A 110 -4.45 -9.34 1.40
N VAL A 111 -5.09 -9.98 2.40
CA VAL A 111 -5.29 -11.44 2.41
C VAL A 111 -6.00 -11.91 1.14
N ARG A 112 -7.12 -11.25 0.77
CA ARG A 112 -7.89 -11.62 -0.43
C ARG A 112 -7.05 -11.49 -1.71
N MET A 113 -6.29 -10.40 -1.85
CA MET A 113 -5.44 -10.17 -3.01
C MET A 113 -4.33 -11.21 -3.10
N VAL A 114 -3.60 -11.43 -2.01
CA VAL A 114 -2.49 -12.41 -1.96
C VAL A 114 -2.99 -13.81 -2.31
N GLN A 115 -4.09 -14.25 -1.68
CA GLN A 115 -4.70 -15.56 -1.94
C GLN A 115 -5.12 -15.71 -3.41
N SER A 116 -5.76 -14.69 -3.97
CA SER A 116 -6.33 -14.76 -5.32
C SER A 116 -5.26 -14.69 -6.44
N ILE A 117 -4.11 -14.07 -6.18
CA ILE A 117 -3.01 -13.89 -7.16
C ILE A 117 -1.90 -14.93 -6.99
N PHE A 118 -1.89 -15.70 -5.90
CA PHE A 118 -0.80 -16.62 -5.54
C PHE A 118 -0.29 -17.49 -6.69
N SER A 119 -1.17 -18.17 -7.43
CA SER A 119 -0.78 -19.03 -8.54
C SER A 119 -0.05 -18.27 -9.65
N ARG A 120 -0.50 -17.03 -9.94
CA ARG A 120 0.10 -16.16 -10.97
C ARG A 120 1.48 -15.66 -10.55
N LEU A 121 1.69 -15.33 -9.28
CA LEU A 121 3.00 -14.97 -8.72
C LEU A 121 3.97 -16.17 -8.80
N LYS A 122 3.48 -17.38 -8.48
CA LYS A 122 4.29 -18.60 -8.56
C LYS A 122 4.68 -18.92 -10.01
N HIS A 123 3.77 -18.74 -10.97
CA HIS A 123 4.06 -18.94 -12.41
C HIS A 123 5.11 -17.97 -12.96
N SER A 124 5.28 -16.80 -12.35
CA SER A 124 6.34 -15.87 -12.72
C SER A 124 7.74 -16.45 -12.55
N GLY A 125 7.95 -17.35 -11.59
CA GLY A 125 9.29 -17.88 -11.24
C GLY A 125 10.16 -16.86 -10.50
N GLN A 126 9.69 -15.61 -10.34
CA GLN A 126 10.36 -14.52 -9.59
C GLN A 126 9.33 -13.53 -9.00
N GLY A 127 8.22 -14.05 -8.53
CA GLY A 127 7.13 -13.26 -7.96
C GLY A 127 7.59 -12.34 -6.82
N HIS A 128 6.88 -11.24 -6.59
CA HIS A 128 7.13 -10.35 -5.48
C HIS A 128 5.82 -9.78 -4.93
N VAL A 129 5.63 -9.83 -3.63
CA VAL A 129 4.56 -9.12 -2.92
C VAL A 129 5.17 -7.97 -2.14
N VAL A 130 4.66 -6.77 -2.37
CA VAL A 130 5.00 -5.58 -1.58
C VAL A 130 3.75 -5.11 -0.85
N ASN A 131 3.79 -5.07 0.46
CA ASN A 131 2.72 -4.55 1.30
C ASN A 131 3.08 -3.14 1.78
N ILE A 132 2.19 -2.17 1.57
CA ILE A 132 2.36 -0.82 2.12
C ILE A 132 1.83 -0.83 3.56
N GLY A 133 2.78 -0.99 4.50
CA GLY A 133 2.57 -0.92 5.93
C GLY A 133 2.40 0.50 6.45
N SER A 134 3.06 0.80 7.55
CA SER A 134 3.16 2.13 8.19
C SER A 134 4.06 2.04 9.40
N VAL A 135 4.63 3.15 9.86
CA VAL A 135 5.18 3.25 11.23
C VAL A 135 4.16 2.79 12.29
N ALA A 136 2.85 2.91 12.00
CA ALA A 136 1.75 2.42 12.83
C ALA A 136 1.62 0.88 12.87
N ALA A 137 2.41 0.15 12.07
CA ALA A 137 2.55 -1.31 12.16
C ALA A 137 3.59 -1.74 13.23
N ILE A 138 4.35 -0.77 13.78
CA ILE A 138 5.46 -1.00 14.69
C ILE A 138 5.25 -0.23 15.99
N GLU A 139 4.61 0.92 15.92
CA GLU A 139 4.41 1.85 17.03
C GLU A 139 2.92 2.19 17.19
N THR A 140 2.52 2.53 18.43
CA THR A 140 1.16 2.96 18.75
C THR A 140 1.15 4.41 19.17
N TYR A 141 -0.02 5.07 19.07
CA TYR A 141 -0.23 6.46 19.46
C TYR A 141 -1.67 6.70 19.93
N VAL A 142 -1.87 7.76 20.69
CA VAL A 142 -3.18 8.13 21.22
C VAL A 142 -4.20 8.36 20.11
N GLY A 143 -5.38 7.77 20.21
CA GLY A 143 -6.45 7.82 19.21
C GLY A 143 -6.18 6.99 17.94
N GLY A 144 -5.05 6.29 17.90
CA GLY A 144 -4.66 5.50 16.72
C GLY A 144 -5.05 4.02 16.76
N ALA A 145 -5.74 3.55 17.80
CA ALA A 145 -5.91 2.12 18.09
C ALA A 145 -6.47 1.32 16.88
N GLY A 146 -7.57 1.76 16.27
CA GLY A 146 -8.16 1.03 15.14
C GLY A 146 -7.22 0.90 13.94
N TYR A 147 -6.50 1.97 13.60
CA TYR A 147 -5.54 1.94 12.50
C TYR A 147 -4.27 1.13 12.86
N THR A 148 -3.74 1.29 14.07
CA THR A 148 -2.56 0.53 14.51
C THR A 148 -2.85 -0.96 14.58
N MET A 149 -4.02 -1.38 15.07
CA MET A 149 -4.45 -2.78 15.05
C MET A 149 -4.48 -3.34 13.63
N ALA A 150 -5.05 -2.61 12.67
CA ALA A 150 -5.12 -3.04 11.28
C ALA A 150 -3.71 -3.16 10.64
N LYS A 151 -2.81 -2.22 10.93
CA LYS A 151 -1.43 -2.24 10.39
C LYS A 151 -0.54 -3.27 11.08
N HIS A 152 -0.69 -3.52 12.38
CA HIS A 152 -0.03 -4.64 13.06
C HIS A 152 -0.51 -6.00 12.51
N ALA A 153 -1.81 -6.13 12.20
CA ALA A 153 -2.34 -7.33 11.54
C ALA A 153 -1.72 -7.53 10.14
N LEU A 154 -1.55 -6.46 9.36
CA LEU A 154 -0.86 -6.52 8.06
C LEU A 154 0.60 -6.95 8.21
N ARG A 155 1.33 -6.41 9.20
CA ARG A 155 2.70 -6.82 9.50
C ARG A 155 2.78 -8.31 9.85
N ALA A 156 1.92 -8.78 10.77
CA ALA A 156 1.87 -10.18 11.13
C ALA A 156 1.60 -11.08 9.90
N LEU A 157 0.69 -10.66 9.01
CA LEU A 157 0.44 -11.35 7.73
C LEU A 157 1.72 -11.37 6.87
N THR A 158 2.41 -10.25 6.72
CA THR A 158 3.63 -10.15 5.90
C THR A 158 4.72 -11.08 6.40
N GLU A 159 4.94 -11.12 7.72
CA GLU A 159 5.91 -12.02 8.35
C GLU A 159 5.52 -13.50 8.17
N THR A 160 4.23 -13.83 8.32
CA THR A 160 3.71 -15.18 8.13
C THR A 160 3.87 -15.65 6.69
N LEU A 161 3.57 -14.81 5.69
CA LEU A 161 3.75 -15.12 4.27
C LEU A 161 5.23 -15.47 3.97
N ARG A 162 6.17 -14.79 4.59
CA ARG A 162 7.61 -15.06 4.42
C ARG A 162 8.00 -16.45 4.92
N ILE A 163 7.37 -16.90 6.01
CA ILE A 163 7.58 -18.24 6.59
C ILE A 163 6.91 -19.31 5.71
N GLU A 164 5.63 -19.12 5.37
CA GLU A 164 4.84 -20.11 4.63
C GLU A 164 5.35 -20.32 3.19
N TRP A 165 5.88 -19.26 2.56
CA TRP A 165 6.37 -19.29 1.18
C TRP A 165 7.89 -19.49 1.07
N LEU A 166 8.54 -19.86 2.17
CA LEU A 166 9.97 -20.21 2.14
C LEU A 166 10.24 -21.33 1.14
N GLY A 167 11.23 -21.12 0.26
CA GLY A 167 11.55 -22.05 -0.82
C GLY A 167 10.70 -21.87 -2.10
N MET A 168 9.69 -21.00 -2.09
CA MET A 168 8.98 -20.59 -3.31
C MET A 168 9.72 -19.42 -4.00
N PRO A 169 9.60 -19.26 -5.32
CA PRO A 169 10.23 -18.16 -6.04
C PRO A 169 9.43 -16.86 -5.89
N ILE A 170 9.11 -16.47 -4.65
CA ILE A 170 8.30 -15.29 -4.33
C ILE A 170 8.96 -14.54 -3.17
N ARG A 171 9.29 -13.27 -3.41
CA ARG A 171 9.80 -12.36 -2.40
C ARG A 171 8.66 -11.65 -1.68
N ILE A 172 8.85 -11.29 -0.41
CA ILE A 172 7.86 -10.57 0.40
C ILE A 172 8.54 -9.37 1.06
N THR A 173 8.01 -8.18 0.78
CA THR A 173 8.53 -6.91 1.32
C THR A 173 7.42 -6.12 2.00
N GLU A 174 7.73 -5.45 3.10
CA GLU A 174 6.87 -4.44 3.72
C GLU A 174 7.54 -3.06 3.63
N ILE A 175 6.81 -2.05 3.20
CA ILE A 175 7.27 -0.65 3.21
C ILE A 175 6.47 0.09 4.27
N ASP A 176 7.16 0.62 5.30
CA ASP A 176 6.55 1.24 6.46
C ASP A 176 6.79 2.76 6.48
N PRO A 177 5.97 3.55 5.76
CA PRO A 177 6.13 5.00 5.76
C PRO A 177 5.64 5.65 7.06
N GLY A 178 6.31 6.74 7.44
CA GLY A 178 5.85 7.70 8.43
C GLY A 178 4.80 8.64 7.83
N LEU A 179 4.88 9.93 8.18
CA LEU A 179 3.95 10.93 7.68
C LEU A 179 4.22 11.25 6.21
N VAL A 180 3.28 10.86 5.34
CA VAL A 180 3.28 11.12 3.90
C VAL A 180 2.17 12.10 3.58
N GLU A 181 2.46 13.22 2.95
CA GLU A 181 1.44 14.19 2.53
C GLU A 181 0.70 13.67 1.29
N THR A 182 -0.54 13.24 1.51
CA THR A 182 -1.46 12.71 0.50
C THR A 182 -2.91 13.02 0.91
N GLU A 183 -3.88 12.53 0.14
CA GLU A 183 -5.30 12.59 0.54
C GLU A 183 -5.62 11.75 1.81
N PHE A 184 -4.68 10.97 2.33
CA PHE A 184 -4.88 10.09 3.48
C PHE A 184 -5.43 10.84 4.70
N SER A 185 -4.86 11.99 5.05
CA SER A 185 -5.32 12.80 6.19
C SER A 185 -6.70 13.40 5.94
N LEU A 186 -7.01 13.79 4.69
CA LEU A 186 -8.33 14.29 4.34
C LEU A 186 -9.40 13.20 4.47
N VAL A 187 -9.11 11.99 4.02
CA VAL A 187 -9.99 10.82 4.18
C VAL A 187 -10.16 10.47 5.65
N ARG A 188 -9.07 10.43 6.42
CA ARG A 188 -9.07 10.14 7.85
C ARG A 188 -10.00 11.05 8.63
N PHE A 189 -10.02 12.33 8.30
CA PHE A 189 -10.85 13.33 8.97
C PHE A 189 -12.17 13.63 8.23
N LYS A 190 -12.65 12.70 7.42
CA LYS A 190 -13.95 12.78 6.73
C LYS A 190 -14.13 14.10 5.95
N GLY A 191 -13.05 14.62 5.33
CA GLY A 191 -13.06 15.84 4.52
C GLY A 191 -12.66 17.13 5.26
N ASP A 192 -12.39 17.08 6.56
CA ASP A 192 -11.90 18.26 7.32
C ASP A 192 -10.48 18.65 6.87
N ALA A 193 -10.42 19.60 5.95
CA ALA A 193 -9.18 20.08 5.35
C ALA A 193 -8.28 20.80 6.37
N THR A 194 -8.86 21.44 7.41
CA THR A 194 -8.10 22.15 8.43
C THR A 194 -7.35 21.17 9.32
N ARG A 195 -8.03 20.14 9.80
CA ARG A 195 -7.39 19.05 10.56
C ARG A 195 -6.36 18.30 9.71
N ALA A 196 -6.68 18.02 8.45
CA ALA A 196 -5.77 17.32 7.54
C ALA A 196 -4.46 18.10 7.34
N LYS A 197 -4.52 19.41 7.08
CA LYS A 197 -3.34 20.27 6.95
C LYS A 197 -2.56 20.39 8.26
N GLY A 198 -3.25 20.43 9.40
CA GLY A 198 -2.65 20.50 10.73
C GLY A 198 -1.70 19.33 11.04
N VAL A 199 -1.92 18.17 10.43
CA VAL A 199 -1.03 17.00 10.59
C VAL A 199 0.41 17.33 10.16
N TYR A 200 0.58 18.10 9.11
CA TYR A 200 1.87 18.41 8.50
C TYR A 200 2.41 19.81 8.87
N ALA A 201 1.70 20.55 9.69
CA ALA A 201 2.09 21.91 10.06
C ALA A 201 3.48 21.93 10.73
N GLY A 202 4.36 22.82 10.26
CA GLY A 202 5.70 23.03 10.81
C GLY A 202 6.71 21.92 10.54
N MET A 203 6.41 20.95 9.68
CA MET A 203 7.36 19.90 9.27
C MET A 203 7.43 19.76 7.75
N THR A 204 8.43 19.03 7.27
CA THR A 204 8.52 18.58 5.88
C THR A 204 8.14 17.10 5.84
N PRO A 205 6.92 16.71 5.39
CA PRO A 205 6.51 15.31 5.30
C PRO A 205 7.21 14.59 4.14
N LEU A 206 7.13 13.26 4.12
CA LEU A 206 7.40 12.49 2.91
C LEU A 206 6.34 12.83 1.85
N THR A 207 6.75 12.71 0.60
CA THR A 207 5.83 12.69 -0.54
C THR A 207 5.45 11.26 -0.90
N ALA A 208 4.36 11.08 -1.65
CA ALA A 208 4.00 9.78 -2.19
C ALA A 208 5.10 9.19 -3.09
N LYS A 209 5.85 10.07 -3.78
CA LYS A 209 6.97 9.68 -4.63
C LYS A 209 8.12 9.07 -3.83
N ASP A 210 8.45 9.58 -2.64
CA ASP A 210 9.52 9.00 -1.80
C ASP A 210 9.21 7.53 -1.45
N VAL A 211 7.93 7.23 -1.21
CA VAL A 211 7.50 5.85 -0.93
C VAL A 211 7.53 4.99 -2.19
N ALA A 212 7.10 5.54 -3.34
CA ALA A 212 7.15 4.83 -4.63
C ALA A 212 8.59 4.52 -5.05
N ASP A 213 9.54 5.43 -4.79
CA ASP A 213 10.97 5.21 -5.05
C ASP A 213 11.53 4.07 -4.19
N ALA A 214 11.09 3.95 -2.92
CA ALA A 214 11.45 2.82 -2.06
C ALA A 214 10.86 1.48 -2.55
N VAL A 215 9.61 1.49 -3.03
CA VAL A 215 9.00 0.32 -3.67
C VAL A 215 9.84 -0.08 -4.89
N LEU A 216 10.13 0.86 -5.79
CA LEU A 216 10.91 0.60 -7.01
C LEU A 216 12.29 0.05 -6.66
N TRP A 217 12.97 0.64 -5.67
CA TRP A 217 14.27 0.13 -5.22
C TRP A 217 14.18 -1.31 -4.73
N ALA A 218 13.20 -1.66 -3.90
CA ALA A 218 13.03 -3.02 -3.38
C ALA A 218 12.78 -4.05 -4.49
N VAL A 219 11.89 -3.72 -5.45
CA VAL A 219 11.49 -4.67 -6.50
C VAL A 219 12.57 -4.89 -7.56
N THR A 220 13.49 -3.95 -7.71
CA THR A 220 14.61 -4.04 -8.66
C THR A 220 15.84 -4.75 -8.10
N ARG A 221 15.81 -5.24 -6.85
CA ARG A 221 16.92 -6.06 -6.31
C ARG A 221 16.98 -7.40 -7.04
N PRO A 222 18.19 -8.02 -7.11
CA PRO A 222 18.35 -9.35 -7.69
C PRO A 222 17.37 -10.37 -7.10
N PRO A 223 16.90 -11.38 -7.84
CA PRO A 223 15.86 -12.30 -7.39
C PRO A 223 16.17 -13.08 -6.09
N HIS A 224 17.43 -13.29 -5.77
CA HIS A 224 17.86 -13.97 -4.54
C HIS A 224 17.89 -13.04 -3.32
N VAL A 225 17.67 -11.73 -3.49
CA VAL A 225 17.65 -10.74 -2.41
C VAL A 225 16.21 -10.44 -2.04
N ASN A 226 15.81 -10.86 -0.83
CA ASN A 226 14.55 -10.43 -0.23
C ASN A 226 14.82 -9.22 0.68
N VAL A 227 14.16 -8.12 0.42
CA VAL A 227 14.16 -6.96 1.33
C VAL A 227 12.96 -7.13 2.24
N ASP A 228 13.17 -7.43 3.51
CA ASP A 228 12.10 -7.77 4.45
C ASP A 228 11.22 -6.57 4.77
N SER A 229 11.84 -5.44 5.14
CA SER A 229 11.11 -4.22 5.42
C SER A 229 11.96 -2.98 5.14
N ILE A 230 11.29 -1.88 4.79
CA ILE A 230 11.89 -0.56 4.67
C ILE A 230 11.06 0.41 5.50
N LEU A 231 11.66 0.94 6.57
CA LEU A 231 11.06 1.97 7.39
C LEU A 231 11.52 3.35 6.92
N LEU A 232 10.58 4.17 6.45
CA LEU A 232 10.81 5.52 5.95
C LEU A 232 10.17 6.55 6.87
N ARG A 233 10.92 7.55 7.29
CA ARG A 233 10.37 8.69 8.04
C ARG A 233 10.83 10.01 7.44
N PRO A 234 9.99 11.05 7.51
CA PRO A 234 10.50 12.42 7.36
C PRO A 234 11.66 12.66 8.34
N LEU A 235 12.61 13.51 7.96
CA LEU A 235 13.69 13.91 8.86
C LEU A 235 13.16 14.50 10.18
N ASP A 236 12.03 15.20 10.11
CA ASP A 236 11.38 15.84 11.26
C ASP A 236 10.59 14.83 12.14
N GLN A 237 10.53 13.55 11.80
CA GLN A 237 9.77 12.53 12.54
C GLN A 237 10.69 11.46 13.15
N ALA A 238 10.78 11.39 14.47
CA ALA A 238 11.54 10.35 15.19
C ALA A 238 10.68 9.12 15.50
N ARG A 239 9.41 9.32 15.87
CA ARG A 239 8.42 8.28 16.17
C ARG A 239 7.07 8.67 15.60
N VAL A 240 6.09 7.75 15.64
CA VAL A 240 4.73 8.02 15.16
C VAL A 240 4.09 9.26 15.84
N ASP A 241 4.45 9.54 17.10
CA ASP A 241 3.95 10.64 17.93
C ASP A 241 5.02 11.70 18.28
N ARG A 242 6.26 11.55 17.79
CA ARG A 242 7.38 12.46 18.07
C ARG A 242 7.83 13.16 16.81
N ILE A 243 7.37 14.39 16.63
CA ILE A 243 7.59 15.20 15.44
C ILE A 243 8.20 16.54 15.86
N HIS A 244 9.29 16.92 15.21
CA HIS A 244 9.84 18.26 15.31
C HIS A 244 9.00 19.22 14.45
N ARG A 245 8.49 20.30 15.08
CA ARG A 245 7.70 21.31 14.37
C ARG A 245 8.40 22.66 14.45
N ARG A 246 8.64 23.27 13.30
CA ARG A 246 9.27 24.59 13.20
C ARG A 246 8.24 25.66 13.54
N GLY A 247 8.60 26.62 14.41
CA GLY A 247 7.72 27.74 14.78
C GLY A 247 6.73 27.42 15.91
N GLY A 248 6.94 26.32 16.65
CA GLY A 248 6.24 26.02 17.91
C GLY A 248 7.09 26.39 19.11
#